data_5471b0ddd3dd2c4c3e6d2b5a2a106083
#
_entry.id   5471b0ddd3dd2c4c3e6d2b5a2a106083
#
_cell.length_a   1.000
_cell.length_b   1.000
_cell.length_c   1.000
_cell.angle_alpha   90.00
_cell.angle_beta   90.00
_cell.angle_gamma   90.00
#
_symmetry.space_group_name_H-M   'P 1'
#
loop_
_entity.id
_entity.type
_entity.pdbx_description
1 polymer ?
#
loop_
_entity_poly.entity_id
_entity_poly.type
_entity_poly.pdbx_seq_one_letter_code
_entity_poly.pdbx_strand_id
1 'polypeptide(L)'
;MSVMDQEILWLSWTGLHTTPWKLIGLTGAALFGVRWLVQFVASRRAGRPVIPRLFWYMSLCGSLMALSYFLFSSKQDAVGVVQNLLPAFTAAYSLYLDIRVHRRHDRAGRQGRQAPGEAGARDRLSD
;
A
#
# COMPACT_ATOMS: atom_id res chain seq x y z
N MET A 1 9.92 -17.75 26.61
CA MET A 1 10.20 -16.43 26.02
C MET A 1 10.77 -16.64 24.63
N SER A 2 10.09 -16.14 23.63
CA SER A 2 10.60 -16.24 22.27
C SER A 2 11.76 -15.26 22.08
N VAL A 3 12.67 -15.57 21.16
CA VAL A 3 13.81 -14.68 20.79
C VAL A 3 13.33 -13.28 20.41
N MET A 4 12.08 -13.16 19.95
CA MET A 4 11.44 -11.92 19.55
C MET A 4 11.01 -11.02 20.71
N ASP A 5 10.98 -11.55 21.95
CA ASP A 5 10.66 -10.78 23.14
C ASP A 5 11.91 -10.33 23.92
N GLN A 6 13.11 -10.72 23.45
CA GLN A 6 14.37 -10.32 24.08
C GLN A 6 14.73 -8.87 23.70
N GLU A 7 15.21 -8.12 24.68
CA GLU A 7 15.69 -6.76 24.45
C GLU A 7 16.98 -6.76 23.63
N ILE A 8 17.06 -5.88 22.67
CA ILE A 8 18.26 -5.68 21.85
C ILE A 8 19.25 -4.84 22.65
N LEU A 9 20.21 -5.51 23.28
CA LEU A 9 21.16 -4.92 24.24
C LEU A 9 21.98 -3.76 23.67
N TRP A 10 22.33 -3.79 22.38
CA TRP A 10 23.09 -2.70 21.77
C TRP A 10 22.28 -1.42 21.55
N LEU A 11 20.94 -1.52 21.52
CA LEU A 11 20.04 -0.37 21.43
C LEU A 11 19.69 0.21 22.81
N SER A 12 19.97 -0.52 23.90
CA SER A 12 19.71 -0.07 25.28
C SER A 12 20.58 1.14 25.66
N TRP A 13 21.70 1.34 24.98
CA TRP A 13 22.52 2.56 25.14
C TRP A 13 21.73 3.85 24.84
N THR A 14 20.76 3.82 23.95
CA THR A 14 19.92 4.98 23.62
C THR A 14 18.80 5.24 24.62
N GLY A 15 18.72 4.44 25.70
CA GLY A 15 17.63 4.49 26.68
C GLY A 15 16.29 3.92 26.19
N LEU A 16 16.27 3.35 25.00
CA LEU A 16 15.10 2.71 24.41
C LEU A 16 15.17 1.19 24.62
N HIS A 17 14.42 0.68 25.59
CA HIS A 17 14.20 -0.76 25.73
C HIS A 17 13.36 -1.28 24.57
N THR A 18 14.04 -1.72 23.51
CA THR A 18 13.40 -2.08 22.24
C THR A 18 13.49 -3.57 22.00
N THR A 19 12.36 -4.21 21.81
CA THR A 19 12.25 -5.61 21.37
C THR A 19 12.11 -5.65 19.84
N PRO A 20 12.45 -6.75 19.16
CA PRO A 20 12.20 -6.93 17.73
C PRO A 20 10.75 -6.63 17.32
N TRP A 21 9.77 -6.99 18.14
CA TRP A 21 8.37 -6.67 17.91
C TRP A 21 8.08 -5.16 17.91
N LYS A 22 8.71 -4.41 18.82
CA LYS A 22 8.59 -2.95 18.83
C LYS A 22 9.20 -2.31 17.58
N LEU A 23 10.31 -2.85 17.05
CA LEU A 23 10.90 -2.37 15.80
C LEU A 23 9.97 -2.60 14.61
N ILE A 24 9.33 -3.76 14.51
CA ILE A 24 8.34 -4.05 13.48
C ILE A 24 7.17 -3.07 13.58
N GLY A 25 6.61 -2.89 14.77
CA GLY A 25 5.53 -1.94 15.01
C GLY A 25 5.91 -0.50 14.69
N LEU A 26 7.11 -0.07 15.10
CA LEU A 26 7.62 1.28 14.84
C LEU A 26 7.85 1.52 13.35
N THR A 27 8.42 0.54 12.64
CA THR A 27 8.60 0.60 11.19
C THR A 27 7.25 0.67 10.47
N GLY A 28 6.28 -0.13 10.90
CA GLY A 28 4.91 -0.06 10.39
C GLY A 28 4.27 1.31 10.59
N ALA A 29 4.41 1.89 11.79
CA ALA A 29 3.91 3.22 12.09
C ALA A 29 4.60 4.32 11.28
N ALA A 30 5.92 4.21 11.08
CA ALA A 30 6.69 5.13 10.25
C ALA A 30 6.25 5.07 8.78
N LEU A 31 6.09 3.88 8.22
CA LEU A 31 5.56 3.69 6.85
C LEU A 31 4.16 4.29 6.72
N PHE A 32 3.33 4.08 7.73
CA PHE A 32 1.98 4.62 7.76
C PHE A 32 1.97 6.15 7.81
N GLY A 33 2.91 6.76 8.52
CA GLY A 33 3.09 8.23 8.58
C GLY A 33 3.69 8.82 7.31
N VAL A 34 4.77 8.21 6.80
CA VAL A 34 5.49 8.68 5.60
C VAL A 34 4.60 8.70 4.36
N ARG A 35 3.58 7.84 4.29
CA ARG A 35 2.61 7.86 3.17
C ARG A 35 1.95 9.22 2.96
N TRP A 36 1.71 9.98 4.03
CA TRP A 36 1.14 11.32 3.95
C TRP A 36 2.10 12.31 3.30
N LEU A 37 3.40 12.18 3.60
CA LEU A 37 4.44 12.96 2.94
C LEU A 37 4.51 12.65 1.45
N VAL A 38 4.43 11.38 1.08
CA VAL A 38 4.41 10.93 -0.32
C VAL A 38 3.21 11.52 -1.06
N GLN A 39 2.02 11.47 -0.46
CA GLN A 39 0.82 12.09 -1.03
C GLN A 39 0.96 13.60 -1.18
N PHE A 40 1.48 14.26 -0.16
CA PHE A 40 1.68 15.71 -0.19
C PHE A 40 2.64 16.14 -1.29
N VAL A 41 3.79 15.48 -1.40
CA VAL A 41 4.79 15.76 -2.45
C VAL A 41 4.22 15.48 -3.85
N ALA A 42 3.51 14.35 -4.02
CA ALA A 42 2.90 13.99 -5.28
C ALA A 42 1.84 15.02 -5.71
N SER A 43 0.99 15.46 -4.78
CA SER A 43 -0.03 16.47 -5.04
C SER A 43 0.58 17.84 -5.38
N ARG A 44 1.66 18.24 -4.71
CA ARG A 44 2.37 19.47 -5.02
C ARG A 44 2.99 19.45 -6.42
N ARG A 45 3.61 18.34 -6.80
CA ARG A 45 4.21 18.18 -8.13
C ARG A 45 3.17 18.17 -9.25
N ALA A 46 2.01 17.57 -8.99
CA ALA A 46 0.92 17.47 -9.95
C ALA A 46 0.06 18.76 -10.05
N GLY A 47 0.20 19.71 -9.11
CA GLY A 47 -0.65 20.89 -9.01
C GLY A 47 -2.13 20.62 -8.74
N ARG A 48 -2.46 19.39 -8.36
CA ARG A 48 -3.82 18.92 -8.02
C ARG A 48 -3.74 17.78 -6.99
N PRO A 49 -4.80 17.55 -6.20
CA PRO A 49 -4.83 16.42 -5.29
C PRO A 49 -4.70 15.09 -6.05
N VAL A 50 -3.65 14.34 -5.76
CA VAL A 50 -3.38 13.04 -6.39
C VAL A 50 -3.02 12.05 -5.30
N ILE A 51 -3.58 10.85 -5.38
CA ILE A 51 -3.22 9.73 -4.52
C ILE A 51 -2.40 8.74 -5.36
N PRO A 52 -1.07 8.71 -5.23
CA PRO A 52 -0.24 7.79 -5.99
C PRO A 52 -0.47 6.35 -5.51
N ARG A 53 -0.27 5.38 -6.41
CA ARG A 53 -0.37 3.94 -6.05
C ARG A 53 0.56 3.56 -4.90
N LEU A 54 1.72 4.18 -4.83
CA LEU A 54 2.67 3.99 -3.75
C LEU A 54 2.04 4.23 -2.37
N PHE A 55 1.13 5.20 -2.26
CA PHE A 55 0.39 5.46 -1.03
C PHE A 55 -0.37 4.22 -0.53
N TRP A 56 -1.04 3.50 -1.43
CA TRP A 56 -1.80 2.30 -1.09
C TRP A 56 -0.91 1.13 -0.69
N TYR A 57 0.22 0.93 -1.40
CA TYR A 57 1.19 -0.10 -1.04
C TYR A 57 1.83 0.17 0.32
N MET A 58 2.25 1.41 0.58
CA MET A 58 2.82 1.80 1.87
C MET A 58 1.78 1.67 3.00
N SER A 59 0.54 2.04 2.74
CA SER A 59 -0.56 1.90 3.70
C SER A 59 -0.82 0.44 4.06
N LEU A 60 -0.88 -0.43 3.06
CA LEU A 60 -1.11 -1.85 3.28
C LEU A 60 0.05 -2.49 4.03
N CYS A 61 1.28 -2.25 3.60
CA CYS A 61 2.48 -2.79 4.24
C CYS A 61 2.60 -2.30 5.70
N GLY A 62 2.47 -1.00 5.93
CA GLY A 62 2.54 -0.41 7.26
C GLY A 62 1.44 -0.93 8.19
N SER A 63 0.21 -1.07 7.69
CA SER A 63 -0.90 -1.64 8.47
C SER A 63 -0.68 -3.10 8.82
N LEU A 64 -0.17 -3.92 7.88
CA LEU A 64 0.13 -5.33 8.14
C LEU A 64 1.25 -5.49 9.17
N MET A 65 2.29 -4.67 9.10
CA MET A 65 3.37 -4.68 10.09
C MET A 65 2.86 -4.27 11.47
N ALA A 66 2.05 -3.21 11.55
CA ALA A 66 1.45 -2.77 12.80
C ALA A 66 0.48 -3.82 13.37
N LEU A 67 -0.37 -4.43 12.54
CA LEU A 67 -1.25 -5.52 12.95
C LEU A 67 -0.46 -6.73 13.47
N SER A 68 0.62 -7.11 12.80
CA SER A 68 1.49 -8.20 13.26
C SER A 68 2.04 -7.91 14.65
N TYR A 69 2.46 -6.67 14.88
CA TYR A 69 2.92 -6.25 16.21
C TYR A 69 1.83 -6.41 17.27
N PHE A 70 0.61 -5.94 17.03
CA PHE A 70 -0.48 -5.99 17.99
C PHE A 70 -1.03 -7.41 18.21
N LEU A 71 -0.99 -8.27 17.20
CA LEU A 71 -1.48 -9.66 17.30
C LEU A 71 -0.47 -10.61 17.94
N PHE A 72 0.82 -10.47 17.60
CA PHE A 72 1.86 -11.43 17.99
C PHE A 72 2.76 -10.94 19.12
N SER A 73 2.70 -9.65 19.48
CA SER A 73 3.42 -9.15 20.64
C SER A 73 2.75 -9.60 21.93
N SER A 74 3.55 -9.78 22.98
CA SER A 74 3.06 -10.09 24.34
C SER A 74 2.11 -9.03 24.92
N LYS A 75 2.08 -7.83 24.33
CA LYS A 75 1.14 -6.76 24.66
C LYS A 75 0.00 -6.71 23.63
N GLN A 76 -0.82 -7.74 23.62
CA GLN A 76 -2.01 -7.79 22.76
C GLN A 76 -2.94 -6.62 23.12
N ASP A 77 -3.09 -5.67 22.19
CA ASP A 77 -3.97 -4.52 22.35
C ASP A 77 -5.07 -4.56 21.29
N ALA A 78 -6.28 -4.86 21.75
CA ALA A 78 -7.46 -4.93 20.88
C ALA A 78 -7.75 -3.58 20.19
N VAL A 79 -7.47 -2.45 20.86
CA VAL A 79 -7.68 -1.11 20.29
C VAL A 79 -6.73 -0.89 19.11
N GLY A 80 -5.46 -1.25 19.28
CA GLY A 80 -4.47 -1.18 18.21
C GLY A 80 -4.82 -2.06 17.01
N VAL A 81 -5.35 -3.26 17.26
CA VAL A 81 -5.81 -4.17 16.19
C VAL A 81 -6.95 -3.54 15.40
N VAL A 82 -8.00 -3.08 16.06
CA VAL A 82 -9.17 -2.48 15.41
C VAL A 82 -8.79 -1.20 14.65
N GLN A 83 -7.95 -0.36 15.24
CA GLN A 83 -7.50 0.89 14.63
C GLN A 83 -6.71 0.67 13.33
N ASN A 84 -5.94 -0.41 13.24
CA ASN A 84 -5.16 -0.74 12.04
C ASN A 84 -5.92 -1.60 11.03
N LEU A 85 -6.93 -2.35 11.45
CA LEU A 85 -7.71 -3.23 10.59
C LEU A 85 -8.48 -2.45 9.52
N LEU A 86 -9.15 -1.35 9.88
CA LEU A 86 -9.91 -0.50 8.96
C LEU A 86 -9.04 0.11 7.86
N PRO A 87 -7.90 0.77 8.16
CA PRO A 87 -6.99 1.27 7.13
C PRO A 87 -6.41 0.18 6.24
N ALA A 88 -6.08 -0.99 6.80
CA ALA A 88 -5.58 -2.13 6.03
C ALA A 88 -6.63 -2.62 5.02
N PHE A 89 -7.87 -2.76 5.46
CA PHE A 89 -8.97 -3.19 4.60
C PHE A 89 -9.27 -2.17 3.50
N THR A 90 -9.32 -0.89 3.85
CA THR A 90 -9.55 0.21 2.90
C THR A 90 -8.44 0.28 1.86
N ALA A 91 -7.17 0.13 2.28
CA ALA A 91 -6.03 0.15 1.38
C ALA A 91 -6.05 -1.04 0.41
N ALA A 92 -6.34 -2.25 0.91
CA ALA A 92 -6.45 -3.45 0.08
C ALA A 92 -7.59 -3.33 -0.95
N TYR A 93 -8.75 -2.83 -0.53
CA TYR A 93 -9.89 -2.64 -1.42
C TYR A 93 -9.62 -1.57 -2.48
N SER A 94 -9.04 -0.44 -2.10
CA SER A 94 -8.69 0.64 -3.03
C SER A 94 -7.64 0.21 -4.05
N LEU A 95 -6.63 -0.55 -3.61
CA LEU A 95 -5.63 -1.12 -4.50
C LEU A 95 -6.25 -2.13 -5.48
N TYR A 96 -7.17 -2.97 -5.02
CA TYR A 96 -7.90 -3.90 -5.87
C TYR A 96 -8.71 -3.17 -6.95
N LEU A 97 -9.42 -2.10 -6.59
CA LEU A 97 -10.18 -1.29 -7.54
C LEU A 97 -9.28 -0.62 -8.57
N ASP A 98 -8.16 -0.04 -8.14
CA ASP A 98 -7.21 0.63 -9.03
C ASP A 98 -6.63 -0.33 -10.07
N ILE A 99 -6.23 -1.51 -9.65
CA ILE A 99 -5.74 -2.56 -10.57
C ILE A 99 -6.83 -2.99 -11.56
N ARG A 100 -8.07 -3.12 -11.08
CA ARG A 100 -9.19 -3.54 -11.93
C ARG A 100 -9.54 -2.50 -13.00
N VAL A 101 -9.53 -1.23 -12.65
CA VAL A 101 -9.81 -0.12 -13.56
C VAL A 101 -8.74 -0.04 -14.64
N HIS A 102 -7.45 -0.14 -14.28
CA HIS A 102 -6.36 -0.09 -15.26
C HIS A 102 -6.41 -1.25 -16.26
N ARG A 103 -6.72 -2.46 -15.80
CA ARG A 103 -6.89 -3.62 -16.70
C ARG A 103 -8.04 -3.44 -17.71
N ARG A 104 -9.08 -2.69 -17.35
CA ARG A 104 -10.18 -2.38 -18.28
C ARG A 104 -9.76 -1.36 -19.35
N HIS A 105 -9.02 -0.33 -18.96
CA HIS A 105 -8.52 0.68 -19.90
C HIS A 105 -7.54 0.07 -20.90
N ASP A 106 -6.64 -0.82 -20.48
CA ASP A 106 -5.70 -1.49 -21.36
C ASP A 106 -6.42 -2.40 -22.39
N ARG A 107 -7.50 -3.06 -21.99
CA ARG A 107 -8.31 -3.89 -22.90
C ARG A 107 -9.08 -3.04 -23.91
N ALA A 108 -9.69 -1.96 -23.48
CA ALA A 108 -10.41 -1.05 -24.37
C ALA A 108 -9.48 -0.38 -25.39
N GLY A 109 -8.28 0.03 -24.98
CA GLY A 109 -7.25 0.59 -25.85
C GLY A 109 -6.74 -0.40 -26.92
N ARG A 110 -6.65 -1.69 -26.58
CA ARG A 110 -6.27 -2.73 -27.54
C ARG A 110 -7.36 -3.03 -28.55
N GLN A 111 -8.62 -3.04 -28.14
CA GLN A 111 -9.76 -3.26 -29.04
C GLN A 111 -9.95 -2.08 -30.03
N GLY A 112 -9.78 -0.85 -29.56
CA GLY A 112 -9.84 0.34 -30.43
C GLY A 112 -8.71 0.41 -31.46
N ARG A 113 -7.57 -0.23 -31.20
CA ARG A 113 -6.45 -0.29 -32.16
C ARG A 113 -6.61 -1.36 -33.25
N GLN A 114 -7.43 -2.38 -33.00
CA GLN A 114 -7.69 -3.46 -33.97
C GLN A 114 -8.81 -3.13 -34.96
N ALA A 115 -9.72 -2.22 -34.59
CA ALA A 115 -10.86 -1.83 -35.43
C ALA A 115 -10.54 -1.05 -36.73
N PRO A 116 -9.49 -0.21 -36.82
CA PRO A 116 -9.23 0.54 -38.08
C PRO A 116 -8.72 -0.30 -39.24
N GLY A 117 -8.15 -1.47 -38.96
CA GLY A 117 -7.58 -2.35 -40.01
C GLY A 117 -8.63 -3.08 -40.84
N GLU A 118 -9.74 -3.44 -40.22
CA GLU A 118 -10.81 -4.20 -40.89
C GLU A 118 -11.74 -3.33 -41.76
N ALA A 119 -11.95 -2.08 -41.36
CA ALA A 119 -12.74 -1.12 -42.14
C ALA A 119 -12.06 -0.77 -43.49
N GLY A 120 -10.74 -0.54 -43.45
CA GLY A 120 -9.95 -0.24 -44.67
C GLY A 120 -9.74 -1.42 -45.60
N ALA A 121 -9.86 -2.65 -45.09
CA ALA A 121 -9.77 -3.87 -45.94
C ALA A 121 -11.08 -4.16 -46.70
N ARG A 122 -12.23 -3.82 -46.11
CA ARG A 122 -13.53 -3.99 -46.76
C ARG A 122 -13.76 -3.01 -47.88
N ASP A 123 -13.26 -1.80 -47.77
CA ASP A 123 -13.43 -0.75 -48.79
C ASP A 123 -12.61 -1.03 -50.07
N ARG A 124 -11.48 -1.75 -49.93
CA ARG A 124 -10.62 -2.14 -51.07
C ARG A 124 -11.11 -3.38 -51.86
N LEU A 125 -12.09 -4.11 -51.29
CA LEU A 125 -12.65 -5.28 -51.95
C LEU A 125 -13.96 -4.99 -52.68
N SER A 126 -14.44 -3.76 -52.63
CA SER A 126 -15.67 -3.29 -53.28
C SER A 126 -15.45 -2.47 -54.58
N ASP A 127 -14.19 -2.24 -54.96
CA ASP A 127 -13.78 -1.67 -56.24
C ASP A 127 -13.22 -2.78 -57.17
#